data_d1ec5900a1715d4bd59173464c207692
#
_entry.id   d1ec5900a1715d4bd59173464c207692
#
_cell.length_a   1.000
_cell.length_b   1.000
_cell.length_c   1.000
_cell.angle_alpha   90.00
_cell.angle_beta   90.00
_cell.angle_gamma   90.00
#
_symmetry.space_group_name_H-M   'P 1'
#
loop_
_entity.id
_entity.type
_entity.pdbx_description
1 polymer ?
#
loop_
_entity_poly.entity_id
_entity_poly.type
_entity_poly.pdbx_seq_one_letter_code
_entity_poly.pdbx_strand_id
1 'polypeptide(L)'
;SDGLKEKLQLTKAQEEELEETGAAESTGVSCTSQGITVTALQSITDQNFSQLAFSVKGYSVEMKEQPEFEQIIVKIDGKEVNVSGSFRNFGEEDEPVYQRADGTMEYLMQIDTNEKNGLAGKKIQVILENLGTVNKQAEFVPDVKGSWKLDWELAGTKKEEGLPVDQAIGDTDMVVKSIEGTPLSLTIHYDMPRKNVTKQAYGDDGVTIWETYEEPWYLYGFRMEDGTVRQLVFQSQEQGYDDETTEAVFSD
;
A
#
# COMPACT_ATOMS: atom_id res chain seq x y z
N SER A 1 6.86 -2.02 -14.26
CA SER A 1 8.18 -2.12 -13.62
C SER A 1 8.31 -3.47 -12.93
N ASP A 2 9.44 -4.12 -13.08
CA ASP A 2 9.69 -5.42 -12.44
C ASP A 2 9.58 -5.32 -10.92
N GLY A 3 9.88 -4.16 -10.35
CA GLY A 3 9.76 -3.92 -8.91
C GLY A 3 8.33 -3.99 -8.39
N LEU A 4 7.35 -3.45 -9.13
CA LEU A 4 5.95 -3.57 -8.73
C LEU A 4 5.43 -5.00 -8.88
N LYS A 5 5.80 -5.67 -9.96
CA LYS A 5 5.41 -7.07 -10.20
C LYS A 5 5.94 -8.00 -9.10
N GLU A 6 7.19 -7.82 -8.71
CA GLU A 6 7.82 -8.58 -7.64
C GLU A 6 7.21 -8.25 -6.27
N LYS A 7 6.98 -6.96 -5.97
CA LYS A 7 6.37 -6.52 -4.72
C LYS A 7 4.96 -7.10 -4.54
N LEU A 8 4.16 -7.12 -5.61
CA LEU A 8 2.80 -7.64 -5.60
C LEU A 8 2.73 -9.16 -5.84
N GLN A 9 3.86 -9.81 -6.14
CA GLN A 9 3.94 -11.24 -6.44
C GLN A 9 2.93 -11.69 -7.51
N LEU A 10 2.75 -10.86 -8.55
CA LEU A 10 1.75 -11.08 -9.57
C LEU A 10 2.00 -12.39 -10.34
N THR A 11 0.94 -13.14 -10.55
CA THR A 11 0.95 -14.24 -11.52
C THR A 11 0.85 -13.67 -12.94
N LYS A 12 1.25 -14.46 -13.93
CA LYS A 12 1.16 -14.05 -15.34
C LYS A 12 -0.30 -13.71 -15.75
N ALA A 13 -1.28 -14.46 -15.24
CA ALA A 13 -2.69 -14.20 -15.52
C ALA A 13 -3.14 -12.85 -14.92
N GLN A 14 -2.73 -12.53 -13.70
CA GLN A 14 -3.00 -11.23 -13.08
C GLN A 14 -2.33 -10.08 -13.83
N GLU A 15 -1.09 -10.25 -14.31
CA GLU A 15 -0.42 -9.25 -15.15
C GLU A 15 -1.23 -8.95 -16.41
N GLU A 16 -1.65 -9.99 -17.14
CA GLU A 16 -2.45 -9.86 -18.35
C GLU A 16 -3.79 -9.15 -18.06
N GLU A 17 -4.47 -9.52 -16.99
CA GLU A 17 -5.73 -8.89 -16.58
C GLU A 17 -5.56 -7.42 -16.19
N LEU A 18 -4.50 -7.06 -15.47
CA LEU A 18 -4.20 -5.67 -15.11
C LEU A 18 -3.90 -4.80 -16.33
N GLU A 19 -3.23 -5.36 -17.35
CA GLU A 19 -2.97 -4.66 -18.61
C GLU A 19 -4.27 -4.49 -19.42
N GLU A 20 -5.10 -5.53 -19.50
CA GLU A 20 -6.39 -5.49 -20.21
C GLU A 20 -7.39 -4.53 -19.59
N THR A 21 -7.44 -4.46 -18.26
CA THR A 21 -8.35 -3.58 -17.52
C THR A 21 -7.83 -2.15 -17.41
N GLY A 22 -6.57 -1.89 -17.79
CA GLY A 22 -5.93 -0.59 -17.65
C GLY A 22 -5.56 -0.24 -16.20
N ALA A 23 -5.58 -1.24 -15.29
CA ALA A 23 -5.15 -1.05 -13.90
C ALA A 23 -3.64 -0.82 -13.79
N ALA A 24 -2.85 -1.36 -14.73
CA ALA A 24 -1.42 -1.12 -14.85
C ALA A 24 -1.14 -0.12 -15.97
N GLU A 25 -0.52 1.00 -15.64
CA GLU A 25 -0.19 2.06 -16.58
C GLU A 25 1.29 2.42 -16.54
N SER A 26 1.87 2.63 -17.75
CA SER A 26 3.18 3.25 -17.90
C SER A 26 3.03 4.77 -17.97
N THR A 27 3.56 5.50 -16.98
CA THR A 27 3.30 6.92 -16.80
C THR A 27 4.29 7.79 -17.58
N GLY A 28 5.59 7.60 -17.38
CA GLY A 28 6.65 8.34 -18.09
C GLY A 28 6.79 9.83 -17.71
N VAL A 29 6.02 10.31 -16.74
CA VAL A 29 6.14 11.70 -16.23
C VAL A 29 7.43 11.85 -15.45
N SER A 30 8.21 12.89 -15.72
CA SER A 30 9.49 13.13 -15.06
C SER A 30 9.70 14.58 -14.64
N CYS A 31 10.52 14.76 -13.62
CA CYS A 31 10.98 16.05 -13.13
C CYS A 31 12.47 15.99 -12.83
N THR A 32 13.20 17.04 -13.22
CA THR A 32 14.63 17.16 -12.95
C THR A 32 14.89 18.35 -12.03
N SER A 33 15.61 18.12 -10.95
CA SER A 33 16.06 19.14 -10.02
C SER A 33 17.48 18.80 -9.57
N GLN A 34 18.37 19.77 -9.49
CA GLN A 34 19.77 19.60 -9.06
C GLN A 34 20.55 18.52 -9.85
N GLY A 35 20.25 18.35 -11.14
CA GLY A 35 20.88 17.30 -11.96
C GLY A 35 20.33 15.88 -11.74
N ILE A 36 19.39 15.71 -10.82
CA ILE A 36 18.74 14.45 -10.52
C ILE A 36 17.36 14.40 -11.19
N THR A 37 17.10 13.34 -11.92
CA THR A 37 15.83 13.13 -12.61
C THR A 37 15.03 12.02 -11.90
N VAL A 38 13.83 12.36 -11.47
CA VAL A 38 12.82 11.41 -10.97
C VAL A 38 11.78 11.20 -12.05
N THR A 39 11.50 9.95 -12.38
CA THR A 39 10.50 9.58 -13.38
C THR A 39 9.51 8.58 -12.78
N ALA A 40 8.21 8.91 -12.82
CA ALA A 40 7.15 7.94 -12.55
C ALA A 40 7.12 6.92 -13.68
N LEU A 41 7.50 5.68 -13.40
CA LEU A 41 7.62 4.61 -14.40
C LEU A 41 6.28 3.95 -14.67
N GLN A 42 5.62 3.57 -13.60
CA GLN A 42 4.40 2.76 -13.65
C GLN A 42 3.54 3.02 -12.42
N SER A 43 2.24 2.98 -12.62
CA SER A 43 1.26 2.84 -11.56
C SER A 43 0.44 1.56 -11.73
N ILE A 44 0.10 0.92 -10.64
CA ILE A 44 -0.88 -0.17 -10.58
C ILE A 44 -1.91 0.28 -9.56
N THR A 45 -3.12 0.58 -10.04
CA THR A 45 -4.18 1.15 -9.22
C THR A 45 -5.36 0.20 -9.13
N ASP A 46 -5.64 -0.22 -7.92
CA ASP A 46 -6.80 -0.98 -7.52
C ASP A 46 -7.83 -0.08 -6.82
N GLN A 47 -8.98 -0.61 -6.45
CA GLN A 47 -10.00 0.15 -5.73
C GLN A 47 -9.55 0.55 -4.30
N ASN A 48 -8.66 -0.22 -3.68
CA ASN A 48 -8.26 -0.05 -2.28
C ASN A 48 -6.88 0.58 -2.13
N PHE A 49 -6.04 0.53 -3.16
CA PHE A 49 -4.67 1.06 -3.12
C PHE A 49 -4.15 1.44 -4.49
N SER A 50 -3.05 2.19 -4.49
CA SER A 50 -2.22 2.39 -5.68
C SER A 50 -0.75 2.11 -5.33
N GLN A 51 -0.09 1.33 -6.17
CA GLN A 51 1.34 1.07 -6.11
C GLN A 51 2.02 1.85 -7.22
N LEU A 52 3.04 2.62 -6.86
CA LEU A 52 3.77 3.49 -7.78
C LEU A 52 5.25 3.12 -7.80
N ALA A 53 5.83 3.07 -8.99
CA ALA A 53 7.27 2.90 -9.15
C ALA A 53 7.88 4.13 -9.79
N PHE A 54 8.99 4.58 -9.24
CA PHE A 54 9.77 5.70 -9.75
C PHE A 54 11.21 5.26 -10.01
N SER A 55 11.81 5.79 -11.07
CA SER A 55 13.26 5.76 -11.23
C SER A 55 13.87 7.06 -10.76
N VAL A 56 15.03 6.97 -10.11
CA VAL A 56 15.86 8.10 -9.70
C VAL A 56 17.22 7.96 -10.37
N LYS A 57 17.61 8.93 -11.18
CA LYS A 57 18.89 8.97 -11.92
C LYS A 57 19.66 10.24 -11.60
N GLY A 58 21.00 10.13 -11.57
CA GLY A 58 21.89 11.26 -11.31
C GLY A 58 22.24 11.46 -9.84
N TYR A 59 21.77 10.59 -8.96
CA TYR A 59 22.19 10.50 -7.56
C TYR A 59 22.96 9.22 -7.33
N SER A 60 24.00 9.28 -6.54
CA SER A 60 24.79 8.12 -6.16
C SER A 60 24.96 8.09 -4.65
N VAL A 61 24.82 6.90 -4.06
CA VAL A 61 25.06 6.64 -2.65
C VAL A 61 26.27 5.74 -2.51
N GLU A 62 26.98 5.84 -1.40
CA GLU A 62 27.98 4.86 -1.04
C GLU A 62 27.32 3.50 -0.79
N MET A 63 28.04 2.42 -1.07
CA MET A 63 27.53 1.06 -0.87
C MET A 63 27.07 0.89 0.58
N LYS A 64 25.86 0.34 0.77
CA LYS A 64 25.20 0.06 2.05
C LYS A 64 24.57 1.26 2.77
N GLU A 65 24.62 2.46 2.22
CA GLU A 65 23.80 3.55 2.73
C GLU A 65 22.39 3.48 2.15
N GLN A 66 21.38 3.61 3.00
CA GLN A 66 19.99 3.64 2.58
C GLN A 66 19.63 5.03 2.09
N PRO A 67 19.35 5.22 0.79
CA PRO A 67 18.85 6.49 0.28
C PRO A 67 17.44 6.76 0.78
N GLU A 68 17.08 8.02 0.96
CA GLU A 68 15.74 8.42 1.37
C GLU A 68 15.42 9.85 0.90
N PHE A 69 14.14 10.15 0.70
CA PHE A 69 13.64 11.51 0.58
C PHE A 69 13.27 12.04 1.97
N GLU A 70 13.65 13.28 2.28
CA GLU A 70 13.31 13.91 3.57
C GLU A 70 11.83 14.11 3.74
N GLN A 71 11.13 14.51 2.65
CA GLN A 71 9.69 14.68 2.64
C GLN A 71 9.06 14.06 1.41
N ILE A 72 7.93 13.43 1.63
CA ILE A 72 7.07 12.85 0.61
C ILE A 72 5.67 13.39 0.84
N ILE A 73 5.17 14.20 -0.11
CA ILE A 73 3.83 14.76 -0.06
C ILE A 73 3.07 14.25 -1.27
N VAL A 74 1.96 13.57 -1.03
CA VAL A 74 1.09 13.09 -2.10
C VAL A 74 -0.30 13.69 -1.93
N LYS A 75 -0.84 14.20 -3.03
CA LYS A 75 -2.20 14.75 -3.07
C LYS A 75 -3.01 14.03 -4.13
N ILE A 76 -4.21 13.63 -3.76
CA ILE A 76 -5.25 13.09 -4.65
C ILE A 76 -6.36 14.12 -4.77
N ASP A 77 -6.64 14.59 -5.98
CA ASP A 77 -7.59 15.68 -6.26
C ASP A 77 -7.37 16.89 -5.35
N GLY A 78 -6.08 17.21 -5.08
CA GLY A 78 -5.66 18.34 -4.26
C GLY A 78 -5.68 18.12 -2.75
N LYS A 79 -6.14 16.96 -2.26
CA LYS A 79 -6.11 16.61 -0.84
C LYS A 79 -4.92 15.73 -0.52
N GLU A 80 -4.19 16.07 0.52
CA GLU A 80 -3.06 15.27 1.00
C GLU A 80 -3.54 13.93 1.56
N VAL A 81 -2.79 12.87 1.23
CA VAL A 81 -3.08 11.50 1.65
C VAL A 81 -1.84 10.87 2.30
N ASN A 82 -2.08 9.90 3.16
CA ASN A 82 -1.00 9.13 3.76
C ASN A 82 -0.38 8.17 2.74
N VAL A 83 0.94 8.09 2.77
CA VAL A 83 1.71 7.22 1.88
C VAL A 83 2.82 6.52 2.63
N SER A 84 3.22 5.38 2.12
CA SER A 84 4.47 4.73 2.48
C SER A 84 5.33 4.58 1.25
N GLY A 85 6.64 4.71 1.40
CA GLY A 85 7.57 4.57 0.30
C GLY A 85 8.97 4.24 0.78
N SER A 86 9.75 3.61 -0.10
CA SER A 86 11.15 3.30 0.16
C SER A 86 11.91 3.04 -1.13
N PHE A 87 13.21 3.24 -1.09
CA PHE A 87 14.11 2.77 -2.14
C PHE A 87 14.22 1.25 -2.09
N ARG A 88 14.21 0.65 -3.28
CA ARG A 88 14.32 -0.79 -3.41
C ARG A 88 15.76 -1.24 -3.17
N ASN A 89 15.90 -2.23 -2.31
CA ASN A 89 17.13 -2.99 -2.16
C ASN A 89 17.16 -4.11 -3.22
N PHE A 90 18.23 -4.17 -4.03
CA PHE A 90 18.48 -5.21 -5.03
C PHE A 90 19.46 -6.28 -4.54
N GLY A 91 20.08 -6.07 -3.37
CA GLY A 91 21.02 -6.99 -2.72
C GLY A 91 20.37 -7.83 -1.64
N GLU A 92 21.20 -8.55 -0.89
CA GLU A 92 20.79 -9.28 0.30
C GLU A 92 20.49 -8.33 1.46
N GLU A 93 19.79 -8.80 2.50
CA GLU A 93 19.40 -7.98 3.65
C GLU A 93 20.60 -7.38 4.39
N ASP A 94 21.65 -8.17 4.56
CA ASP A 94 22.89 -7.79 5.22
C ASP A 94 23.92 -7.12 4.28
N GLU A 95 23.70 -7.19 2.98
CA GLU A 95 24.47 -6.54 1.93
C GLU A 95 23.57 -5.73 0.97
N PRO A 96 22.93 -4.66 1.43
CA PRO A 96 21.99 -3.91 0.63
C PRO A 96 22.67 -3.21 -0.55
N VAL A 97 22.00 -3.23 -1.69
CA VAL A 97 22.39 -2.54 -2.92
C VAL A 97 21.19 -1.76 -3.44
N TYR A 98 21.26 -0.44 -3.40
CA TYR A 98 20.14 0.42 -3.82
C TYR A 98 20.27 0.93 -5.25
N GLN A 99 21.44 0.82 -5.84
CA GLN A 99 21.72 1.33 -7.18
C GLN A 99 22.01 0.17 -8.15
N ARG A 100 21.35 0.19 -9.30
CA ARG A 100 21.63 -0.74 -10.40
C ARG A 100 22.96 -0.40 -11.07
N ALA A 101 23.48 -1.31 -11.88
CA ALA A 101 24.74 -1.13 -12.62
C ALA A 101 24.73 0.08 -13.58
N ASP A 102 23.55 0.48 -14.06
CA ASP A 102 23.36 1.66 -14.92
C ASP A 102 23.22 2.98 -14.15
N GLY A 103 23.40 2.95 -12.82
CA GLY A 103 23.30 4.11 -11.95
C GLY A 103 21.86 4.49 -11.56
N THR A 104 20.86 3.70 -11.97
CA THR A 104 19.44 3.95 -11.63
C THR A 104 19.10 3.38 -10.26
N MET A 105 18.36 4.13 -9.46
CA MET A 105 17.66 3.63 -8.27
C MET A 105 16.15 3.56 -8.52
N GLU A 106 15.48 2.66 -7.83
CA GLU A 106 14.03 2.49 -7.92
C GLU A 106 13.40 2.82 -6.57
N TYR A 107 12.41 3.71 -6.59
CA TYR A 107 11.62 4.08 -5.42
C TYR A 107 10.21 3.54 -5.58
N LEU A 108 9.74 2.78 -4.60
CA LEU A 108 8.41 2.20 -4.58
C LEU A 108 7.54 2.91 -3.54
N MET A 109 6.32 3.27 -3.91
CA MET A 109 5.38 3.98 -3.06
C MET A 109 4.03 3.27 -3.07
N GLN A 110 3.36 3.27 -1.93
CA GLN A 110 2.00 2.76 -1.78
C GLN A 110 1.10 3.85 -1.21
N ILE A 111 -0.08 3.97 -1.79
CA ILE A 111 -1.16 4.83 -1.32
C ILE A 111 -2.33 3.92 -1.01
N ASP A 112 -2.78 3.91 0.24
CA ASP A 112 -3.99 3.20 0.65
C ASP A 112 -5.17 4.18 0.66
N THR A 113 -6.36 3.69 0.33
CA THR A 113 -7.57 4.49 0.33
C THR A 113 -8.78 3.72 0.81
N ASN A 114 -9.60 4.38 1.61
CA ASN A 114 -10.91 3.89 2.06
C ASN A 114 -12.05 4.62 1.32
N GLU A 115 -11.73 5.39 0.28
CA GLU A 115 -12.75 6.08 -0.49
C GLU A 115 -13.60 5.11 -1.32
N LYS A 116 -14.94 5.22 -1.21
CA LYS A 116 -15.89 4.33 -1.91
C LYS A 116 -15.67 4.22 -3.42
N ASN A 117 -15.09 5.23 -4.05
CA ASN A 117 -14.86 5.28 -5.49
C ASN A 117 -13.44 4.91 -5.90
N GLY A 118 -12.59 4.48 -4.96
CA GLY A 118 -11.20 4.16 -5.22
C GLY A 118 -10.38 5.36 -5.71
N LEU A 119 -9.25 5.08 -6.38
CA LEU A 119 -8.31 6.08 -6.88
C LEU A 119 -8.31 6.24 -8.40
N ALA A 120 -8.95 5.34 -9.14
CA ALA A 120 -8.97 5.36 -10.60
C ALA A 120 -9.62 6.65 -11.16
N GLY A 121 -8.98 7.28 -12.12
CA GLY A 121 -9.43 8.53 -12.75
C GLY A 121 -9.17 9.78 -11.90
N LYS A 122 -8.53 9.66 -10.74
CA LYS A 122 -8.20 10.81 -9.89
C LYS A 122 -6.84 11.40 -10.27
N LYS A 123 -6.72 12.72 -10.11
CA LYS A 123 -5.46 13.42 -10.30
C LYS A 123 -4.55 13.20 -9.11
N ILE A 124 -3.36 12.69 -9.38
CA ILE A 124 -2.31 12.56 -8.38
C ILE A 124 -1.23 13.61 -8.58
N GLN A 125 -0.75 14.17 -7.48
CA GLN A 125 0.45 14.97 -7.40
C GLN A 125 1.39 14.37 -6.38
N VAL A 126 2.61 14.06 -6.81
CA VAL A 126 3.70 13.59 -5.94
C VAL A 126 4.76 14.67 -5.86
N ILE A 127 5.12 15.07 -4.65
CA ILE A 127 6.19 16.01 -4.35
C ILE A 127 7.20 15.29 -3.46
N LEU A 128 8.42 15.18 -3.95
CA LEU A 128 9.55 14.59 -3.23
C LEU A 128 10.53 15.72 -2.94
N GLU A 129 10.93 15.88 -1.68
CA GLU A 129 11.83 16.98 -1.29
C GLU A 129 13.06 16.43 -0.62
N ASN A 130 14.18 17.03 -0.94
CA ASN A 130 15.51 16.75 -0.46
C ASN A 130 15.86 15.25 -0.51
N LEU A 131 17.05 14.94 -0.97
CA LEU A 131 17.53 13.58 -1.09
C LEU A 131 18.79 13.42 -0.24
N GLY A 132 18.88 12.32 0.44
CA GLY A 132 19.97 12.00 1.33
C GLY A 132 20.00 10.53 1.70
N THR A 133 20.59 10.23 2.83
CA THR A 133 20.69 8.86 3.35
C THR A 133 20.21 8.77 4.79
N VAL A 134 19.85 7.59 5.23
CA VAL A 134 19.51 7.30 6.63
C VAL A 134 20.73 6.66 7.29
N ASN A 135 21.22 7.27 8.37
CA ASN A 135 22.35 6.74 9.12
C ASN A 135 21.96 5.56 10.04
N LYS A 136 22.94 4.97 10.71
CA LYS A 136 22.73 3.84 11.63
C LYS A 136 21.86 4.16 12.86
N GLN A 137 21.67 5.44 13.16
CA GLN A 137 20.80 5.94 14.23
C GLN A 137 19.38 6.19 13.75
N ALA A 138 19.06 5.83 12.50
CA ALA A 138 17.79 6.12 11.80
C ALA A 138 17.51 7.64 11.63
N GLU A 139 18.56 8.45 11.54
CA GLU A 139 18.44 9.88 11.29
C GLU A 139 18.68 10.16 9.80
N PHE A 140 17.88 11.05 9.23
CA PHE A 140 18.08 11.51 7.86
C PHE A 140 19.28 12.47 7.78
N VAL A 141 20.18 12.18 6.86
CA VAL A 141 21.35 13.01 6.56
C VAL A 141 21.16 13.63 5.17
N PRO A 142 20.87 14.94 5.06
CA PRO A 142 20.63 15.58 3.78
C PRO A 142 21.93 15.67 2.96
N ASP A 143 21.83 15.38 1.67
CA ASP A 143 22.91 15.49 0.71
C ASP A 143 22.55 16.48 -0.41
N VAL A 144 21.36 16.37 -0.98
CA VAL A 144 20.88 17.23 -2.07
C VAL A 144 19.60 17.94 -1.67
N LYS A 145 19.62 19.28 -1.68
CA LYS A 145 18.42 20.11 -1.54
C LYS A 145 17.77 20.28 -2.91
N GLY A 146 16.65 19.58 -3.11
CA GLY A 146 15.90 19.60 -4.35
C GLY A 146 14.41 19.38 -4.11
N SER A 147 13.62 19.62 -5.15
CA SER A 147 12.19 19.33 -5.13
C SER A 147 11.79 18.77 -6.49
N TRP A 148 11.13 17.63 -6.50
CA TRP A 148 10.64 16.93 -7.69
C TRP A 148 9.14 16.82 -7.59
N LYS A 149 8.45 17.50 -8.50
CA LYS A 149 7.00 17.51 -8.56
C LYS A 149 6.52 16.82 -9.82
N LEU A 150 5.67 15.81 -9.67
CA LEU A 150 5.10 15.01 -10.73
C LEU A 150 3.58 15.01 -10.59
N ASP A 151 2.89 15.23 -11.71
CA ASP A 151 1.42 15.31 -11.78
C ASP A 151 0.93 14.41 -12.91
N TRP A 152 -0.05 13.54 -12.66
CA TRP A 152 -0.74 12.74 -13.67
C TRP A 152 -2.12 12.30 -13.20
N GLU A 153 -2.84 11.56 -14.01
CA GLU A 153 -4.12 10.96 -13.66
C GLU A 153 -3.91 9.44 -13.49
N LEU A 154 -4.38 8.88 -12.39
CA LEU A 154 -4.24 7.45 -12.12
C LEU A 154 -5.21 6.66 -13.01
N ALA A 155 -4.67 5.82 -13.90
CA ALA A 155 -5.45 4.77 -14.51
C ALA A 155 -5.77 3.68 -13.50
N GLY A 156 -6.85 2.96 -13.70
CA GLY A 156 -7.25 1.88 -12.81
C GLY A 156 -8.64 1.36 -13.12
N THR A 157 -9.01 0.28 -12.44
CA THR A 157 -10.36 -0.27 -12.52
C THR A 157 -11.31 0.54 -11.65
N LYS A 158 -12.50 0.77 -12.15
CA LYS A 158 -13.59 1.32 -11.34
C LYS A 158 -14.09 0.23 -10.40
N LYS A 159 -14.54 0.66 -9.23
CA LYS A 159 -15.18 -0.22 -8.26
C LYS A 159 -16.43 -0.86 -8.90
N GLU A 160 -16.50 -2.19 -8.86
CA GLU A 160 -17.70 -2.93 -9.20
C GLU A 160 -18.59 -3.06 -7.97
N GLU A 161 -19.89 -3.22 -8.17
CA GLU A 161 -20.82 -3.50 -7.08
C GLU A 161 -20.50 -4.88 -6.50
N GLY A 162 -20.38 -4.93 -5.17
CA GLY A 162 -20.09 -6.17 -4.46
C GLY A 162 -21.23 -7.18 -4.58
N LEU A 163 -20.89 -8.45 -4.51
CA LEU A 163 -21.87 -9.53 -4.43
C LEU A 163 -22.44 -9.58 -3.01
N PRO A 164 -23.77 -9.37 -2.84
CA PRO A 164 -24.40 -9.55 -1.53
C PRO A 164 -24.33 -11.03 -1.15
N VAL A 165 -23.97 -11.31 0.08
CA VAL A 165 -23.82 -12.68 0.60
C VAL A 165 -24.82 -12.95 1.72
N ASP A 166 -24.90 -12.06 2.73
CA ASP A 166 -25.76 -12.18 3.92
C ASP A 166 -25.73 -13.57 4.57
N GLN A 167 -24.54 -14.10 4.80
CA GLN A 167 -24.34 -15.45 5.31
C GLN A 167 -23.55 -15.46 6.61
N ALA A 168 -24.09 -16.15 7.61
CA ALA A 168 -23.37 -16.46 8.84
C ALA A 168 -22.24 -17.45 8.58
N ILE A 169 -21.12 -17.26 9.26
CA ILE A 169 -19.95 -18.15 9.18
C ILE A 169 -20.02 -19.19 10.30
N GLY A 170 -20.38 -20.41 9.93
CA GLY A 170 -20.43 -21.56 10.87
C GLY A 170 -21.32 -21.27 12.08
N ASP A 171 -20.84 -21.64 13.26
CA ASP A 171 -21.51 -21.40 14.53
C ASP A 171 -21.05 -20.08 15.20
N THR A 172 -20.53 -19.14 14.41
CA THR A 172 -20.08 -17.84 14.89
C THR A 172 -21.20 -16.80 14.78
N ASP A 173 -21.07 -15.70 15.50
CA ASP A 173 -21.96 -14.54 15.35
C ASP A 173 -21.53 -13.62 14.19
N MET A 174 -20.52 -14.01 13.41
CA MET A 174 -20.04 -13.27 12.26
C MET A 174 -20.94 -13.50 11.06
N VAL A 175 -21.37 -12.42 10.41
CA VAL A 175 -22.19 -12.44 9.19
C VAL A 175 -21.45 -11.70 8.08
N VAL A 176 -21.09 -12.41 7.01
CA VAL A 176 -20.57 -11.78 5.79
C VAL A 176 -21.72 -11.14 5.03
N LYS A 177 -21.64 -9.84 4.82
CA LYS A 177 -22.67 -9.03 4.14
C LYS A 177 -22.47 -9.00 2.64
N SER A 178 -21.25 -8.72 2.21
CA SER A 178 -20.89 -8.65 0.78
C SER A 178 -19.43 -8.97 0.58
N ILE A 179 -19.09 -9.33 -0.64
CA ILE A 179 -17.73 -9.57 -1.09
C ILE A 179 -17.53 -8.79 -2.39
N GLU A 180 -16.47 -7.99 -2.45
CA GLU A 180 -16.04 -7.24 -3.63
C GLU A 180 -14.64 -7.71 -4.00
N GLY A 181 -14.44 -8.08 -5.26
CA GLY A 181 -13.15 -8.58 -5.77
C GLY A 181 -12.61 -7.74 -6.90
N THR A 182 -11.29 -7.62 -6.92
CA THR A 182 -10.51 -7.14 -8.05
C THR A 182 -9.42 -8.16 -8.37
N PRO A 183 -8.66 -8.00 -9.46
CA PRO A 183 -7.50 -8.87 -9.73
C PRO A 183 -6.46 -8.91 -8.61
N LEU A 184 -6.39 -7.88 -7.75
CA LEU A 184 -5.34 -7.70 -6.75
C LEU A 184 -5.82 -7.74 -5.32
N SER A 185 -7.10 -7.49 -5.07
CA SER A 185 -7.60 -7.39 -3.70
C SER A 185 -9.02 -7.94 -3.55
N LEU A 186 -9.33 -8.32 -2.33
CA LEU A 186 -10.64 -8.76 -1.91
C LEU A 186 -11.09 -7.91 -0.73
N THR A 187 -12.26 -7.28 -0.85
CA THR A 187 -12.89 -6.56 0.25
C THR A 187 -14.06 -7.39 0.76
N ILE A 188 -14.05 -7.70 2.05
CA ILE A 188 -15.11 -8.45 2.70
C ILE A 188 -15.76 -7.53 3.72
N HIS A 189 -17.05 -7.25 3.51
CA HIS A 189 -17.88 -6.52 4.47
C HIS A 189 -18.58 -7.53 5.38
N TYR A 190 -18.40 -7.39 6.67
CA TYR A 190 -18.98 -8.30 7.64
C TYR A 190 -19.38 -7.62 8.93
N ASP A 191 -20.41 -8.15 9.59
CA ASP A 191 -20.78 -7.79 10.94
C ASP A 191 -20.15 -8.80 11.90
N MET A 192 -19.53 -8.30 12.95
CA MET A 192 -18.94 -9.11 14.02
C MET A 192 -19.22 -8.47 15.36
N PRO A 193 -19.88 -9.20 16.28
CA PRO A 193 -20.09 -8.68 17.61
C PRO A 193 -18.77 -8.53 18.34
N ARG A 194 -18.62 -7.42 19.03
CA ARG A 194 -17.45 -7.12 19.85
C ARG A 194 -17.72 -7.36 21.29
N LYS A 195 -16.70 -7.82 21.96
CA LYS A 195 -16.71 -7.98 23.40
C LYS A 195 -15.88 -6.87 24.03
N ASN A 196 -16.51 -6.04 24.85
CA ASN A 196 -15.77 -5.11 25.69
C ASN A 196 -14.95 -5.87 26.73
N VAL A 197 -13.65 -5.61 26.75
CA VAL A 197 -12.72 -6.24 27.68
C VAL A 197 -11.92 -5.15 28.38
N THR A 198 -11.90 -5.23 29.71
CA THR A 198 -11.05 -4.35 30.51
C THR A 198 -9.68 -5.01 30.68
N LYS A 199 -8.64 -4.39 30.13
CA LYS A 199 -7.24 -4.83 30.29
C LYS A 199 -6.52 -3.95 31.30
N GLN A 200 -5.73 -4.57 32.16
CA GLN A 200 -4.80 -3.90 33.05
C GLN A 200 -3.38 -4.02 32.46
N ALA A 201 -2.70 -2.90 32.34
CA ALA A 201 -1.29 -2.89 32.00
C ALA A 201 -0.52 -2.09 33.07
N TYR A 202 0.70 -2.50 33.35
CA TYR A 202 1.60 -1.79 34.25
C TYR A 202 2.35 -0.74 33.42
N GLY A 203 2.04 0.53 33.66
CA GLY A 203 2.77 1.67 33.12
C GLY A 203 3.70 2.30 34.17
N ASP A 204 4.42 3.35 33.81
CA ASP A 204 5.32 4.09 34.70
C ASP A 204 4.60 4.76 35.89
N ASP A 205 3.29 4.94 35.79
CA ASP A 205 2.36 5.48 36.78
C ASP A 205 1.75 4.41 37.73
N GLY A 206 2.10 3.14 37.56
CA GLY A 206 1.54 2.03 38.30
C GLY A 206 0.64 1.16 37.44
N VAL A 207 -0.68 1.13 37.70
CA VAL A 207 -1.64 0.32 36.95
C VAL A 207 -2.53 1.21 36.10
N THR A 208 -2.37 1.13 34.78
CA THR A 208 -3.30 1.75 33.85
C THR A 208 -4.39 0.76 33.44
N ILE A 209 -5.65 1.15 33.59
CA ILE A 209 -6.82 0.35 33.19
C ILE A 209 -7.32 0.88 31.86
N TRP A 210 -7.36 0.02 30.87
CA TRP A 210 -7.89 0.36 29.54
C TRP A 210 -9.14 -0.45 29.23
N GLU A 211 -10.14 0.22 28.71
CA GLU A 211 -11.23 -0.43 28.01
C GLU A 211 -10.80 -0.69 26.58
N THR A 212 -10.89 -1.92 26.15
CA THR A 212 -10.59 -2.33 24.79
C THR A 212 -11.63 -3.32 24.29
N TYR A 213 -11.66 -3.52 22.99
CA TYR A 213 -12.54 -4.52 22.38
C TYR A 213 -11.73 -5.77 22.06
N GLU A 214 -12.30 -6.93 22.26
CA GLU A 214 -11.80 -8.20 21.70
C GLU A 214 -12.69 -8.63 20.57
N GLU A 215 -12.06 -8.90 19.44
CA GLU A 215 -12.69 -9.54 18.30
C GLU A 215 -12.53 -11.05 18.49
N PRO A 216 -13.62 -11.80 18.70
CA PRO A 216 -13.54 -13.23 19.02
C PRO A 216 -13.09 -14.07 17.82
N TRP A 217 -13.18 -13.51 16.61
CA TRP A 217 -12.90 -14.18 15.35
C TRP A 217 -12.09 -13.29 14.41
N TYR A 218 -11.39 -13.91 13.48
CA TYR A 218 -10.75 -13.21 12.36
C TYR A 218 -10.80 -14.10 11.12
N LEU A 219 -10.83 -13.44 9.95
CA LEU A 219 -10.78 -14.14 8.68
C LEU A 219 -9.33 -14.53 8.38
N TYR A 220 -9.08 -15.83 8.30
CA TYR A 220 -7.76 -16.37 7.98
C TYR A 220 -7.56 -16.57 6.47
N GLY A 221 -8.62 -16.96 5.79
CA GLY A 221 -8.59 -17.30 4.38
C GLY A 221 -9.95 -17.79 3.89
N PHE A 222 -9.98 -18.25 2.69
CA PHE A 222 -11.16 -18.86 2.11
C PHE A 222 -10.83 -20.16 1.39
N ARG A 223 -11.82 -21.02 1.27
CA ARG A 223 -11.70 -22.29 0.57
C ARG A 223 -12.33 -22.17 -0.81
N MET A 224 -11.55 -22.49 -1.84
CA MET A 224 -11.99 -22.56 -3.22
C MET A 224 -12.88 -23.80 -3.45
N GLU A 225 -13.62 -23.84 -4.55
CA GLU A 225 -14.45 -25.00 -4.94
C GLU A 225 -13.65 -26.28 -5.11
N ASP A 226 -12.41 -26.18 -5.54
CA ASP A 226 -11.49 -27.32 -5.69
C ASP A 226 -10.94 -27.84 -4.35
N GLY A 227 -11.34 -27.21 -3.22
CA GLY A 227 -10.91 -27.54 -1.87
C GLY A 227 -9.59 -26.88 -1.45
N THR A 228 -8.93 -26.12 -2.32
CA THR A 228 -7.73 -25.36 -1.99
C THR A 228 -8.07 -24.27 -0.97
N VAL A 229 -7.23 -24.08 0.02
CA VAL A 229 -7.35 -22.97 0.98
C VAL A 229 -6.35 -21.89 0.61
N ARG A 230 -6.85 -20.69 0.35
CA ARG A 230 -6.04 -19.51 0.17
C ARG A 230 -6.02 -18.70 1.46
N GLN A 231 -4.83 -18.47 1.94
CA GLN A 231 -4.62 -17.60 3.09
C GLN A 231 -4.66 -16.16 2.62
N LEU A 232 -5.45 -15.33 3.30
CA LEU A 232 -5.53 -13.91 3.02
C LEU A 232 -4.38 -13.18 3.72
N VAL A 233 -3.70 -12.31 2.99
CA VAL A 233 -2.76 -11.38 3.58
C VAL A 233 -3.53 -10.11 3.93
N PHE A 234 -3.65 -9.84 5.23
CA PHE A 234 -4.33 -8.67 5.73
C PHE A 234 -3.58 -7.40 5.31
N GLN A 235 -4.25 -6.52 4.59
CA GLN A 235 -3.69 -5.22 4.18
C GLN A 235 -4.15 -4.10 5.11
N SER A 236 -5.45 -4.01 5.34
CA SER A 236 -6.03 -2.99 6.21
C SER A 236 -7.38 -3.44 6.75
N GLN A 237 -7.75 -2.88 7.88
CA GLN A 237 -9.07 -3.05 8.48
C GLN A 237 -9.56 -1.67 8.90
N GLU A 238 -10.74 -1.28 8.44
CA GLU A 238 -11.44 -0.11 8.91
C GLU A 238 -12.63 -0.53 9.77
N GLN A 239 -12.80 0.17 10.87
CA GLN A 239 -13.86 -0.05 11.79
C GLN A 239 -14.83 1.13 11.73
N GLY A 240 -16.09 0.85 11.36
CA GLY A 240 -17.16 1.84 11.43
C GLY A 240 -17.43 2.28 12.87
N TYR A 241 -17.83 3.52 13.04
CA TYR A 241 -18.22 4.07 14.34
C TYR A 241 -19.50 3.46 14.93
N ASP A 242 -20.27 2.76 14.10
CA ASP A 242 -21.51 2.06 14.48
C ASP A 242 -21.19 0.62 14.82
N ASP A 243 -20.42 0.37 15.80
CA ASP A 243 -20.10 -0.89 16.54
C ASP A 243 -20.37 -2.28 15.88
N GLU A 244 -20.99 -2.35 14.70
CA GLU A 244 -21.49 -3.57 14.09
C GLU A 244 -20.85 -3.91 12.73
N THR A 245 -20.21 -2.95 12.04
CA THR A 245 -19.67 -3.21 10.71
C THR A 245 -18.15 -3.06 10.68
N THR A 246 -17.47 -4.08 10.22
CA THR A 246 -16.01 -4.05 10.00
C THR A 246 -15.72 -4.29 8.54
N GLU A 247 -14.91 -3.45 7.95
CA GLU A 247 -14.39 -3.58 6.59
C GLU A 247 -12.95 -4.09 6.65
N ALA A 248 -12.63 -5.17 5.96
CA ALA A 248 -11.29 -5.69 5.86
C ALA A 248 -10.87 -5.82 4.40
N VAL A 249 -9.67 -5.36 4.10
CA VAL A 249 -9.07 -5.46 2.77
C VAL A 249 -7.93 -6.47 2.83
N PHE A 250 -7.95 -7.42 1.93
CA PHE A 250 -6.96 -8.47 1.82
C PHE A 250 -6.37 -8.47 0.41
N SER A 251 -5.09 -8.80 0.30
CA SER A 251 -4.44 -9.11 -0.97
C SER A 251 -4.12 -10.61 -1.05
N ASP A 252 -4.13 -11.13 -2.26
CA ASP A 252 -3.67 -12.49 -2.56
C ASP A 252 -2.13 -12.59 -2.49
#